data_033e827a4e31b969094acc22082291d6
#
_entry.id   033e827a4e31b969094acc22082291d6
#
_cell.length_a   1.000
_cell.length_b   1.000
_cell.length_c   1.000
_cell.angle_alpha   90.00
_cell.angle_beta   90.00
_cell.angle_gamma   90.00
#
_symmetry.space_group_name_H-M   'P 1'
#
loop_
_entity.id
_entity.type
_entity.pdbx_description
1 polymer ?
#
loop_
_entity_poly.entity_id
_entity_poly.type
_entity_poly.pdbx_seq_one_letter_code
_entity_poly.pdbx_strand_id
1 'polypeptide(L)'
;IVSAVAVGSFALTLLGSASPWLGFYSPFTRAWEFAIGALLALAAVRIKSTALAMVIAVVGLAAVLASLWLIDGSTPFPGPWTLLPTVGALLLILAGSNAANPVSRALGWRPVVAVGDTSYSLYLWHWPVIVFAAALWPETPWVLLVAAVVSIVPAVLSYRYVEQPIRLSRGHPAILVTATLIPPLVLAGGLWWASANGMWSPRVQDYKAVVQSTNIAVERGCDLGIPAGEAPADCTWNADAPGTPILLLGDSNAAHFAEALIAASDDLDRPLTIATNTGCPLIDVRFTPSAFNQEDRRTCRAYVKGTLDWLDTQPPSTVILSASDRIW
;
A
#
# COMPACT_ATOMS: atom_id res chain seq x y z
N ILE A 1 19.35 -21.72 16.54
CA ILE A 1 18.77 -20.37 16.49
C ILE A 1 18.24 -20.08 15.09
N VAL A 2 19.07 -20.13 14.03
CA VAL A 2 18.65 -19.77 12.65
C VAL A 2 17.47 -20.61 12.16
N SER A 3 17.47 -21.94 12.45
CA SER A 3 16.35 -22.81 12.10
C SER A 3 15.05 -22.43 12.82
N ALA A 4 15.14 -22.04 14.10
CA ALA A 4 13.98 -21.60 14.86
C ALA A 4 13.41 -20.28 14.32
N VAL A 5 14.29 -19.36 13.89
CA VAL A 5 13.89 -18.11 13.22
C VAL A 5 13.19 -18.43 11.89
N ALA A 6 13.75 -19.37 11.09
CA ALA A 6 13.15 -19.75 9.82
C ALA A 6 11.73 -20.31 10.00
N VAL A 7 11.55 -21.26 10.92
CA VAL A 7 10.24 -21.88 11.17
C VAL A 7 9.25 -20.91 11.78
N GLY A 8 9.67 -20.17 12.82
CA GLY A 8 8.79 -19.20 13.51
C GLY A 8 8.35 -18.06 12.58
N SER A 9 9.27 -17.50 11.80
CA SER A 9 8.96 -16.43 10.84
C SER A 9 8.05 -16.95 9.70
N PHE A 10 8.28 -18.16 9.20
CA PHE A 10 7.40 -18.75 8.19
C PHE A 10 5.99 -19.03 8.73
N ALA A 11 5.89 -19.52 9.97
CA ALA A 11 4.59 -19.67 10.63
C ALA A 11 3.85 -18.33 10.77
N LEU A 12 4.57 -17.24 11.12
CA LEU A 12 4.00 -15.90 11.13
C LEU A 12 3.57 -15.43 9.74
N THR A 13 4.27 -15.82 8.69
CA THR A 13 3.87 -15.52 7.30
C THR A 13 2.52 -16.14 6.96
N LEU A 14 2.27 -17.37 7.39
CA LEU A 14 0.99 -18.05 7.16
C LEU A 14 -0.16 -17.50 7.99
N LEU A 15 0.15 -16.93 9.17
CA LEU A 15 -0.83 -16.34 10.09
C LEU A 15 -1.03 -14.84 9.85
N GLY A 16 -0.09 -14.19 9.18
CA GLY A 16 0.04 -12.73 9.12
C GLY A 16 -1.01 -12.01 8.27
N SER A 17 -1.77 -12.72 7.43
CA SER A 17 -2.86 -12.13 6.63
C SER A 17 -4.01 -11.56 7.48
N ALA A 18 -4.05 -11.87 8.78
CA ALA A 18 -5.11 -11.45 9.71
C ALA A 18 -4.71 -10.24 10.58
N SER A 19 -3.46 -9.74 10.53
CA SER A 19 -2.99 -8.69 11.43
C SER A 19 -2.28 -7.56 10.68
N PRO A 20 -2.67 -6.27 10.89
CA PRO A 20 -2.00 -5.12 10.27
C PRO A 20 -0.49 -5.03 10.59
N TRP A 21 -0.07 -5.49 11.77
CA TRP A 21 1.33 -5.48 12.23
C TRP A 21 2.20 -6.54 11.57
N LEU A 22 1.59 -7.58 11.00
CA LEU A 22 2.27 -8.68 10.33
C LEU A 22 2.14 -8.60 8.79
N GLY A 23 1.78 -7.45 8.27
CA GLY A 23 1.60 -7.19 6.85
C GLY A 23 2.90 -7.13 6.04
N PHE A 24 2.79 -6.60 4.85
CA PHE A 24 3.84 -6.54 3.81
C PHE A 24 5.21 -6.03 4.30
N TYR A 25 5.23 -5.01 5.16
CA TYR A 25 6.46 -4.39 5.65
C TYR A 25 7.03 -5.01 6.93
N SER A 26 6.38 -6.05 7.47
CA SER A 26 6.85 -6.68 8.71
C SER A 26 8.13 -7.49 8.48
N PRO A 27 9.23 -7.17 9.18
CA PRO A 27 10.45 -7.97 9.10
C PRO A 27 10.26 -9.37 9.70
N PHE A 28 9.30 -9.54 10.62
CA PHE A 28 9.04 -10.81 11.28
C PHE A 28 8.44 -11.85 10.35
N THR A 29 7.65 -11.46 9.35
CA THR A 29 7.07 -12.38 8.36
C THR A 29 8.01 -12.66 7.20
N ARG A 30 9.17 -11.99 7.12
CA ARG A 30 10.14 -12.13 6.02
C ARG A 30 11.50 -12.67 6.46
N ALA A 31 11.77 -12.76 7.77
CA ALA A 31 13.04 -13.22 8.29
C ALA A 31 13.40 -14.65 7.85
N TRP A 32 12.41 -15.51 7.59
CA TRP A 32 12.61 -16.87 7.10
C TRP A 32 13.29 -16.92 5.72
N GLU A 33 13.03 -15.95 4.84
CA GLU A 33 13.63 -15.86 3.51
C GLU A 33 15.16 -15.73 3.62
N PHE A 34 15.64 -14.90 4.56
CA PHE A 34 17.08 -14.77 4.85
C PHE A 34 17.62 -15.95 5.63
N ALA A 35 16.83 -16.49 6.57
CA ALA A 35 17.26 -17.59 7.42
C ALA A 35 17.52 -18.87 6.63
N ILE A 36 16.72 -19.21 5.60
CA ILE A 36 16.99 -20.39 4.76
C ILE A 36 18.24 -20.21 3.90
N GLY A 37 18.52 -18.99 3.41
CA GLY A 37 19.78 -18.68 2.74
C GLY A 37 20.99 -18.86 3.67
N ALA A 38 20.89 -18.38 4.91
CA ALA A 38 21.90 -18.56 5.93
C ALA A 38 22.10 -20.05 6.30
N LEU A 39 21.02 -20.84 6.40
CA LEU A 39 21.10 -22.29 6.63
C LEU A 39 21.83 -22.99 5.49
N LEU A 40 21.56 -22.63 4.24
CA LEU A 40 22.28 -23.17 3.09
C LEU A 40 23.77 -22.86 3.15
N ALA A 41 24.13 -21.63 3.50
CA ALA A 41 25.50 -21.20 3.65
C ALA A 41 26.23 -21.97 4.78
N LEU A 42 25.56 -22.15 5.93
CA LEU A 42 26.09 -22.90 7.06
C LEU A 42 26.26 -24.41 6.77
N ALA A 43 25.31 -24.96 6.00
CA ALA A 43 25.38 -26.38 5.60
C ALA A 43 26.52 -26.68 4.61
N ALA A 44 27.09 -25.64 3.97
CA ALA A 44 28.21 -25.73 3.04
C ALA A 44 28.06 -26.82 1.98
N VAL A 45 26.81 -27.07 1.55
CA VAL A 45 26.48 -28.14 0.58
C VAL A 45 27.13 -27.83 -0.78
N ARG A 46 27.81 -28.82 -1.35
CA ARG A 46 28.42 -28.71 -2.69
C ARG A 46 27.93 -29.81 -3.60
N ILE A 47 27.38 -29.45 -4.75
CA ILE A 47 26.94 -30.40 -5.77
C ILE A 47 28.12 -30.78 -6.66
N LYS A 48 28.54 -32.03 -6.61
CA LYS A 48 29.67 -32.54 -7.42
C LYS A 48 29.26 -32.87 -8.86
N SER A 49 28.05 -33.36 -9.07
CA SER A 49 27.54 -33.74 -10.39
C SER A 49 27.06 -32.49 -11.17
N THR A 50 27.65 -32.23 -12.32
CA THR A 50 27.26 -31.12 -13.21
C THR A 50 25.85 -31.32 -13.75
N ALA A 51 25.43 -32.56 -14.03
CA ALA A 51 24.09 -32.86 -14.50
C ALA A 51 23.03 -32.53 -13.42
N LEU A 52 23.28 -32.92 -12.16
CA LEU A 52 22.41 -32.58 -11.04
C LEU A 52 22.36 -31.08 -10.80
N ALA A 53 23.50 -30.38 -10.83
CA ALA A 53 23.57 -28.94 -10.70
C ALA A 53 22.79 -28.24 -11.81
N MET A 54 22.85 -28.75 -13.05
CA MET A 54 22.08 -28.22 -14.19
C MET A 54 20.57 -28.36 -13.96
N VAL A 55 20.10 -29.55 -13.54
CA VAL A 55 18.67 -29.75 -13.26
C VAL A 55 18.18 -28.80 -12.17
N ILE A 56 18.91 -28.72 -11.05
CA ILE A 56 18.57 -27.81 -9.94
C ILE A 56 18.56 -26.34 -10.40
N ALA A 57 19.54 -25.94 -11.23
CA ALA A 57 19.60 -24.59 -11.74
C ALA A 57 18.43 -24.26 -12.67
N VAL A 58 18.03 -25.17 -13.56
CA VAL A 58 16.91 -25.00 -14.47
C VAL A 58 15.59 -24.93 -13.69
N VAL A 59 15.39 -25.81 -12.71
CA VAL A 59 14.20 -25.79 -11.84
C VAL A 59 14.15 -24.49 -11.03
N GLY A 60 15.28 -24.05 -10.46
CA GLY A 60 15.36 -22.80 -9.71
C GLY A 60 15.06 -21.59 -10.59
N LEU A 61 15.64 -21.53 -11.79
CA LEU A 61 15.37 -20.45 -12.75
C LEU A 61 13.92 -20.45 -13.21
N ALA A 62 13.36 -21.61 -13.52
CA ALA A 62 11.96 -21.74 -13.89
C ALA A 62 11.02 -21.27 -12.76
N ALA A 63 11.32 -21.61 -11.51
CA ALA A 63 10.53 -21.16 -10.35
C ALA A 63 10.57 -19.63 -10.19
N VAL A 64 11.77 -19.01 -10.32
CA VAL A 64 11.89 -17.55 -10.25
C VAL A 64 11.15 -16.87 -11.42
N LEU A 65 11.29 -17.38 -12.65
CA LEU A 65 10.59 -16.82 -13.80
C LEU A 65 9.08 -17.02 -13.70
N ALA A 66 8.63 -18.19 -13.26
CA ALA A 66 7.21 -18.48 -13.06
C ALA A 66 6.59 -17.54 -12.01
N SER A 67 7.33 -17.15 -10.97
CA SER A 67 6.83 -16.22 -9.96
C SER A 67 6.47 -14.84 -10.54
N LEU A 68 7.14 -14.39 -11.61
CA LEU A 68 6.85 -13.12 -12.27
C LEU A 68 5.48 -13.11 -12.99
N TRP A 69 4.96 -14.29 -13.33
CA TRP A 69 3.69 -14.45 -14.03
C TRP A 69 2.55 -14.91 -13.12
N LEU A 70 2.89 -15.65 -12.06
CA LEU A 70 1.90 -16.25 -11.16
C LEU A 70 1.59 -15.39 -9.94
N ILE A 71 2.47 -14.43 -9.59
CA ILE A 71 2.28 -13.55 -8.46
C ILE A 71 1.92 -12.16 -8.99
N ASP A 72 0.72 -11.70 -8.67
CA ASP A 72 0.20 -10.39 -9.06
C ASP A 72 -0.33 -9.61 -7.85
N GLY A 73 -0.92 -8.43 -8.12
CA GLY A 73 -1.45 -7.56 -7.07
C GLY A 73 -2.64 -8.13 -6.28
N SER A 74 -3.27 -9.21 -6.78
CA SER A 74 -4.37 -9.91 -6.10
C SER A 74 -3.89 -11.06 -5.23
N THR A 75 -2.62 -11.47 -5.39
CA THR A 75 -2.03 -12.57 -4.64
C THR A 75 -1.82 -12.18 -3.17
N PRO A 76 -2.37 -12.95 -2.19
CA PRO A 76 -2.18 -12.64 -0.78
C PRO A 76 -0.71 -12.57 -0.38
N PHE A 77 -0.29 -11.42 0.16
CA PHE A 77 1.08 -11.20 0.61
C PHE A 77 1.09 -10.50 1.99
N PRO A 78 1.88 -10.96 2.99
CA PRO A 78 2.72 -12.16 2.96
C PRO A 78 1.91 -13.45 2.89
N GLY A 79 2.45 -14.48 2.24
CA GLY A 79 1.71 -15.73 2.03
C GLY A 79 2.58 -16.86 1.45
N PRO A 80 2.01 -18.06 1.23
CA PRO A 80 2.76 -19.21 0.76
C PRO A 80 3.36 -19.06 -0.64
N TRP A 81 2.83 -18.13 -1.45
CA TRP A 81 3.35 -17.86 -2.79
C TRP A 81 4.78 -17.34 -2.80
N THR A 82 5.25 -16.73 -1.69
CA THR A 82 6.65 -16.30 -1.54
C THR A 82 7.64 -17.45 -1.54
N LEU A 83 7.18 -18.70 -1.28
CA LEU A 83 8.03 -19.88 -1.42
C LEU A 83 8.57 -20.06 -2.84
N LEU A 84 7.79 -19.70 -3.86
CA LEU A 84 8.17 -19.95 -5.25
C LEU A 84 9.46 -19.20 -5.63
N PRO A 85 9.56 -17.87 -5.53
CA PRO A 85 10.79 -17.16 -5.82
C PRO A 85 11.91 -17.45 -4.82
N THR A 86 11.57 -17.66 -3.53
CA THR A 86 12.58 -17.87 -2.49
C THR A 86 13.26 -19.23 -2.63
N VAL A 87 12.49 -20.29 -2.84
CA VAL A 87 13.06 -21.62 -3.11
C VAL A 87 13.77 -21.64 -4.46
N GLY A 88 13.23 -20.96 -5.47
CA GLY A 88 13.90 -20.79 -6.75
C GLY A 88 15.29 -20.17 -6.61
N ALA A 89 15.40 -19.07 -5.86
CA ALA A 89 16.68 -18.43 -5.57
C ALA A 89 17.63 -19.35 -4.78
N LEU A 90 17.11 -20.06 -3.78
CA LEU A 90 17.88 -21.03 -3.00
C LEU A 90 18.47 -22.14 -3.88
N LEU A 91 17.68 -22.67 -4.81
CA LEU A 91 18.13 -23.68 -5.77
C LEU A 91 19.21 -23.14 -6.72
N LEU A 92 19.09 -21.90 -7.17
CA LEU A 92 20.12 -21.25 -7.99
C LEU A 92 21.42 -21.06 -7.23
N ILE A 93 21.36 -20.63 -5.97
CA ILE A 93 22.55 -20.50 -5.10
C ILE A 93 23.19 -21.86 -4.88
N LEU A 94 22.40 -22.89 -4.58
CA LEU A 94 22.89 -24.25 -4.40
C LEU A 94 23.57 -24.80 -5.67
N ALA A 95 22.94 -24.62 -6.83
CA ALA A 95 23.48 -25.03 -8.11
C ALA A 95 24.78 -24.26 -8.45
N GLY A 96 24.91 -23.02 -8.00
CA GLY A 96 26.13 -22.20 -8.14
C GLY A 96 27.35 -22.76 -7.45
N SER A 97 27.18 -23.69 -6.51
CA SER A 97 28.31 -24.46 -5.91
C SER A 97 29.10 -25.28 -6.93
N ASN A 98 28.53 -25.54 -8.11
CA ASN A 98 29.18 -26.19 -9.25
C ASN A 98 29.26 -25.17 -10.41
N ALA A 99 30.42 -24.51 -10.55
CA ALA A 99 30.66 -23.50 -11.57
C ALA A 99 30.68 -24.04 -13.02
N ALA A 100 30.73 -25.35 -13.20
CA ALA A 100 30.75 -25.96 -14.53
C ALA A 100 29.35 -25.98 -15.21
N ASN A 101 28.24 -25.78 -14.45
CA ASN A 101 26.93 -25.81 -15.05
C ASN A 101 26.67 -24.52 -15.88
N PRO A 102 26.03 -24.63 -17.07
CA PRO A 102 25.81 -23.50 -17.99
C PRO A 102 25.00 -22.37 -17.43
N VAL A 103 23.98 -22.67 -16.60
CA VAL A 103 23.13 -21.63 -15.99
C VAL A 103 23.91 -20.77 -15.03
N SER A 104 24.70 -21.39 -14.13
CA SER A 104 25.57 -20.65 -13.22
C SER A 104 26.63 -19.83 -13.96
N ARG A 105 27.13 -20.35 -15.09
CA ARG A 105 28.07 -19.61 -15.93
C ARG A 105 27.41 -18.39 -16.59
N ALA A 106 26.18 -18.54 -17.09
CA ALA A 106 25.41 -17.44 -17.65
C ALA A 106 25.09 -16.36 -16.60
N LEU A 107 24.67 -16.77 -15.41
CA LEU A 107 24.41 -15.85 -14.27
C LEU A 107 25.71 -15.19 -13.77
N GLY A 108 26.86 -15.87 -13.90
CA GLY A 108 28.19 -15.35 -13.57
C GLY A 108 28.77 -14.41 -14.65
N TRP A 109 28.08 -14.14 -15.74
CA TRP A 109 28.53 -13.20 -16.75
C TRP A 109 28.60 -11.77 -16.19
N ARG A 110 29.72 -11.08 -16.45
CA ARG A 110 30.03 -9.77 -15.84
C ARG A 110 28.89 -8.74 -15.84
N PRO A 111 28.13 -8.52 -16.94
CA PRO A 111 27.00 -7.60 -16.91
C PRO A 111 25.89 -8.04 -15.96
N VAL A 112 25.58 -9.36 -15.90
CA VAL A 112 24.54 -9.89 -15.00
C VAL A 112 24.96 -9.72 -13.54
N VAL A 113 26.24 -10.02 -13.24
CA VAL A 113 26.82 -9.78 -11.91
C VAL A 113 26.77 -8.30 -11.55
N ALA A 114 27.09 -7.40 -12.46
CA ALA A 114 27.04 -5.96 -12.21
C ALA A 114 25.61 -5.46 -11.88
N VAL A 115 24.58 -6.01 -12.55
CA VAL A 115 23.17 -5.75 -12.20
C VAL A 115 22.85 -6.30 -10.82
N GLY A 116 23.30 -7.52 -10.50
CA GLY A 116 23.13 -8.12 -9.18
C GLY A 116 23.78 -7.29 -8.07
N ASP A 117 25.02 -6.85 -8.28
CA ASP A 117 25.77 -6.04 -7.32
C ASP A 117 25.08 -4.69 -7.04
N THR A 118 24.45 -4.08 -8.04
CA THR A 118 23.74 -2.79 -7.90
C THR A 118 22.25 -2.93 -7.58
N SER A 119 21.73 -4.16 -7.49
CA SER A 119 20.30 -4.44 -7.40
C SER A 119 19.61 -3.77 -6.21
N TYR A 120 20.27 -3.73 -5.05
CA TYR A 120 19.72 -3.09 -3.85
C TYR A 120 19.61 -1.57 -4.02
N SER A 121 20.67 -0.94 -4.48
CA SER A 121 20.65 0.50 -4.78
C SER A 121 19.63 0.83 -5.89
N LEU A 122 19.51 -0.05 -6.90
CA LEU A 122 18.51 0.11 -7.97
C LEU A 122 17.08 0.03 -7.40
N TYR A 123 16.80 -0.93 -6.53
CA TYR A 123 15.50 -1.05 -5.86
C TYR A 123 15.15 0.22 -5.07
N LEU A 124 16.12 0.81 -4.35
CA LEU A 124 15.88 2.02 -3.57
C LEU A 124 15.58 3.25 -4.43
N TRP A 125 16.25 3.40 -5.58
CA TRP A 125 16.11 4.58 -6.45
C TRP A 125 15.00 4.44 -7.50
N HIS A 126 14.69 3.22 -7.91
CA HIS A 126 13.73 2.96 -8.99
C HIS A 126 12.35 3.51 -8.67
N TRP A 127 11.81 3.14 -7.52
CA TRP A 127 10.47 3.53 -7.12
C TRP A 127 10.28 5.04 -6.92
N PRO A 128 11.11 5.76 -6.15
CA PRO A 128 10.99 7.20 -6.01
C PRO A 128 11.04 7.95 -7.35
N VAL A 129 11.97 7.59 -8.23
CA VAL A 129 12.13 8.26 -9.53
C VAL A 129 10.88 8.06 -10.40
N ILE A 130 10.30 6.85 -10.42
CA ILE A 130 9.06 6.56 -11.15
C ILE A 130 7.87 7.34 -10.56
N VAL A 131 7.71 7.34 -9.23
CA VAL A 131 6.60 8.04 -8.57
C VAL A 131 6.65 9.54 -8.81
N PHE A 132 7.83 10.16 -8.71
CA PHE A 132 7.98 11.57 -9.03
C PHE A 132 7.72 11.87 -10.50
N ALA A 133 8.18 11.02 -11.41
CA ALA A 133 7.89 11.17 -12.83
C ALA A 133 6.40 11.05 -13.14
N ALA A 134 5.71 10.08 -12.52
CA ALA A 134 4.26 9.93 -12.65
C ALA A 134 3.49 11.14 -12.13
N ALA A 135 3.93 11.73 -11.02
CA ALA A 135 3.29 12.90 -10.43
C ALA A 135 3.50 14.17 -11.27
N LEU A 136 4.70 14.32 -11.89
CA LEU A 136 5.00 15.51 -12.69
C LEU A 136 4.44 15.45 -14.12
N TRP A 137 4.28 14.25 -14.69
CA TRP A 137 3.79 14.03 -16.06
C TRP A 137 2.73 12.92 -16.12
N PRO A 138 1.57 13.10 -15.48
CA PRO A 138 0.54 12.05 -15.35
C PRO A 138 -0.01 11.57 -16.69
N GLU A 139 -0.09 12.47 -17.69
CA GLU A 139 -0.66 12.18 -19.01
C GLU A 139 0.33 11.54 -20.00
N THR A 140 1.55 11.22 -19.54
CA THR A 140 2.64 10.81 -20.45
C THR A 140 3.22 9.45 -20.05
N PRO A 141 2.61 8.31 -20.46
CA PRO A 141 2.98 6.97 -19.97
C PRO A 141 4.43 6.57 -20.26
N TRP A 142 5.01 7.00 -21.39
CA TRP A 142 6.40 6.66 -21.74
C TRP A 142 7.45 7.29 -20.78
N VAL A 143 7.07 8.35 -20.05
CA VAL A 143 7.95 8.98 -19.05
C VAL A 143 8.31 7.99 -17.94
N LEU A 144 7.42 7.06 -17.59
CA LEU A 144 7.71 6.02 -16.59
C LEU A 144 8.85 5.11 -17.04
N LEU A 145 8.91 4.77 -18.33
CA LEU A 145 10.00 3.97 -18.88
C LEU A 145 11.33 4.75 -18.84
N VAL A 146 11.30 6.03 -19.21
CA VAL A 146 12.49 6.90 -19.11
C VAL A 146 12.92 7.04 -17.67
N ALA A 147 12.01 7.27 -16.75
CA ALA A 147 12.26 7.34 -15.31
C ALA A 147 12.93 6.06 -14.77
N ALA A 148 12.42 4.89 -15.20
CA ALA A 148 13.01 3.60 -14.87
C ALA A 148 14.48 3.50 -15.34
N VAL A 149 14.78 3.94 -16.55
CA VAL A 149 16.16 3.96 -17.08
C VAL A 149 17.02 4.98 -16.36
N VAL A 150 16.52 6.20 -16.15
CA VAL A 150 17.24 7.29 -15.46
C VAL A 150 17.57 6.91 -14.02
N SER A 151 16.73 6.11 -13.35
CA SER A 151 16.97 5.64 -11.98
C SER A 151 18.27 4.82 -11.83
N ILE A 152 18.80 4.27 -12.92
CA ILE A 152 20.07 3.53 -12.93
C ILE A 152 21.23 4.46 -12.53
N VAL A 153 21.19 5.73 -12.92
CA VAL A 153 22.27 6.68 -12.62
C VAL A 153 22.45 6.90 -11.12
N PRO A 154 21.44 7.35 -10.36
CA PRO A 154 21.58 7.51 -8.92
C PRO A 154 21.80 6.16 -8.21
N ALA A 155 21.29 5.04 -8.73
CA ALA A 155 21.55 3.71 -8.18
C ALA A 155 23.03 3.34 -8.26
N VAL A 156 23.67 3.52 -9.42
CA VAL A 156 25.10 3.23 -9.60
C VAL A 156 25.97 4.17 -8.76
N LEU A 157 25.59 5.45 -8.68
CA LEU A 157 26.31 6.43 -7.84
C LEU A 157 26.19 6.06 -6.35
N SER A 158 24.99 5.73 -5.89
CA SER A 158 24.73 5.28 -4.53
C SER A 158 25.50 4.00 -4.18
N TYR A 159 25.48 3.00 -5.08
CA TYR A 159 26.25 1.77 -4.92
C TYR A 159 27.75 2.07 -4.78
N ARG A 160 28.32 2.88 -5.69
CA ARG A 160 29.75 3.11 -5.76
C ARG A 160 30.28 3.98 -4.62
N TYR A 161 29.54 5.03 -4.24
CA TYR A 161 30.04 6.06 -3.32
C TYR A 161 29.48 5.94 -1.91
N VAL A 162 28.40 5.21 -1.70
CA VAL A 162 27.76 5.05 -0.40
C VAL A 162 27.81 3.58 0.06
N GLU A 163 27.19 2.67 -0.69
CA GLU A 163 27.03 1.28 -0.27
C GLU A 163 28.37 0.55 -0.18
N GLN A 164 29.18 0.58 -1.25
CA GLN A 164 30.46 -0.14 -1.28
C GLN A 164 31.45 0.34 -0.22
N PRO A 165 31.68 1.63 -0.03
CA PRO A 165 32.58 2.12 1.01
C PRO A 165 32.15 1.71 2.40
N ILE A 166 30.84 1.78 2.70
CA ILE A 166 30.29 1.37 4.00
C ILE A 166 30.42 -0.14 4.19
N ARG A 167 30.03 -0.95 3.20
CA ARG A 167 30.07 -2.40 3.26
C ARG A 167 31.48 -2.97 3.43
N LEU A 168 32.47 -2.35 2.79
CA LEU A 168 33.88 -2.78 2.84
C LEU A 168 34.66 -2.10 3.97
N SER A 169 34.06 -1.16 4.68
CA SER A 169 34.72 -0.46 5.78
C SER A 169 35.02 -1.42 6.94
N ARG A 170 36.25 -1.34 7.43
CA ARG A 170 36.70 -2.00 8.67
C ARG A 170 36.65 -1.05 9.86
N GLY A 171 35.90 0.06 9.75
CA GLY A 171 35.76 1.05 10.80
C GLY A 171 35.07 0.51 12.05
N HIS A 172 35.20 1.26 13.16
CA HIS A 172 34.53 0.91 14.42
C HIS A 172 33.01 0.84 14.21
N PRO A 173 32.33 -0.23 14.64
CA PRO A 173 30.90 -0.44 14.34
C PRO A 173 30.01 0.72 14.81
N ALA A 174 30.36 1.40 15.91
CA ALA A 174 29.62 2.57 16.38
C ALA A 174 29.69 3.74 15.37
N ILE A 175 30.86 3.96 14.74
CA ILE A 175 31.01 5.02 13.73
C ILE A 175 30.17 4.69 12.49
N LEU A 176 30.18 3.44 12.06
CA LEU A 176 29.36 3.00 10.92
C LEU A 176 27.86 3.15 11.20
N VAL A 177 27.39 2.74 12.38
CA VAL A 177 26.01 2.89 12.79
C VAL A 177 25.61 4.37 12.87
N THR A 178 26.43 5.21 13.48
CA THR A 178 26.12 6.65 13.57
C THR A 178 26.12 7.33 12.20
N ALA A 179 27.06 6.99 11.33
CA ALA A 179 27.14 7.55 9.97
C ALA A 179 25.96 7.11 9.08
N THR A 180 25.33 5.96 9.35
CA THR A 180 24.18 5.49 8.59
C THR A 180 22.84 5.95 9.16
N LEU A 181 22.73 6.17 10.47
CA LEU A 181 21.47 6.56 11.11
C LEU A 181 21.28 8.07 11.25
N ILE A 182 22.35 8.82 11.59
CA ILE A 182 22.22 10.26 11.85
C ILE A 182 21.77 11.06 10.61
N PRO A 183 22.40 10.93 9.42
CA PRO A 183 22.01 11.74 8.28
C PRO A 183 20.53 11.57 7.86
N PRO A 184 19.96 10.37 7.73
CA PRO A 184 18.55 10.23 7.39
C PRO A 184 17.62 10.74 8.49
N LEU A 185 17.99 10.61 9.78
CA LEU A 185 17.19 11.17 10.88
C LEU A 185 17.19 12.70 10.87
N VAL A 186 18.35 13.31 10.64
CA VAL A 186 18.49 14.78 10.51
C VAL A 186 17.71 15.28 9.29
N LEU A 187 17.81 14.59 8.16
CA LEU A 187 17.07 14.95 6.95
C LEU A 187 15.57 14.80 7.17
N ALA A 188 15.11 13.67 7.71
CA ALA A 188 13.69 13.43 7.98
C ALA A 188 13.14 14.46 8.99
N GLY A 189 13.89 14.75 10.06
CA GLY A 189 13.52 15.77 11.04
C GLY A 189 13.48 17.17 10.45
N GLY A 190 14.44 17.51 9.60
CA GLY A 190 14.50 18.79 8.89
C GLY A 190 13.35 18.95 7.88
N LEU A 191 13.04 17.91 7.11
CA LEU A 191 11.92 17.89 6.18
C LEU A 191 10.57 17.99 6.92
N TRP A 192 10.44 17.24 8.02
CA TRP A 192 9.25 17.32 8.87
C TRP A 192 9.08 18.73 9.44
N TRP A 193 10.13 19.30 10.01
CA TRP A 193 10.11 20.66 10.55
C TRP A 193 9.78 21.71 9.48
N ALA A 194 10.41 21.63 8.30
CA ALA A 194 10.12 22.51 7.18
C ALA A 194 8.66 22.39 6.71
N SER A 195 8.15 21.16 6.65
CA SER A 195 6.73 20.90 6.34
C SER A 195 5.79 21.44 7.43
N ALA A 196 6.15 21.28 8.71
CA ALA A 196 5.34 21.77 9.83
C ALA A 196 5.23 23.31 9.82
N ASN A 197 6.29 24.00 9.39
CA ASN A 197 6.36 25.46 9.33
C ASN A 197 5.96 26.05 7.95
N GLY A 198 5.44 25.23 7.03
CA GLY A 198 4.92 25.73 5.76
C GLY A 198 5.95 26.31 4.80
N MET A 199 7.24 25.92 4.96
CA MET A 199 8.34 26.45 4.14
C MET A 199 8.26 26.11 2.65
N TRP A 200 7.46 25.10 2.28
CA TRP A 200 7.36 24.62 0.90
C TRP A 200 6.42 25.45 0.04
N SER A 201 5.28 25.88 0.58
CA SER A 201 4.29 26.70 -0.12
C SER A 201 3.16 27.09 0.84
N PRO A 202 2.61 28.32 0.75
CA PRO A 202 1.38 28.69 1.45
C PRO A 202 0.22 27.72 1.18
N ARG A 203 0.10 27.21 -0.05
CA ARG A 203 -0.93 26.23 -0.43
C ARG A 203 -0.86 24.94 0.38
N VAL A 204 0.33 24.50 0.82
CA VAL A 204 0.46 23.29 1.67
C VAL A 204 -0.18 23.52 3.04
N GLN A 205 -0.16 24.73 3.58
CA GLN A 205 -0.85 25.06 4.82
C GLN A 205 -2.38 25.06 4.63
N ASP A 206 -2.85 25.61 3.51
CA ASP A 206 -4.28 25.59 3.18
C ASP A 206 -4.77 24.13 3.04
N TYR A 207 -4.01 23.26 2.34
CA TYR A 207 -4.32 21.83 2.27
C TYR A 207 -4.29 21.14 3.63
N LYS A 208 -3.34 21.48 4.50
CA LYS A 208 -3.31 20.92 5.86
C LYS A 208 -4.51 21.34 6.68
N ALA A 209 -4.92 22.60 6.60
CA ALA A 209 -6.10 23.10 7.28
C ALA A 209 -7.35 22.34 6.80
N VAL A 210 -7.51 22.14 5.49
CA VAL A 210 -8.62 21.36 4.93
C VAL A 210 -8.59 19.90 5.32
N VAL A 211 -7.41 19.25 5.29
CA VAL A 211 -7.27 17.82 5.68
C VAL A 211 -7.48 17.62 7.17
N GLN A 212 -7.17 18.62 8.01
CA GLN A 212 -7.35 18.57 9.46
C GLN A 212 -8.73 19.07 9.90
N SER A 213 -9.50 19.74 9.04
CA SER A 213 -10.87 20.11 9.34
C SER A 213 -11.74 18.85 9.34
N THR A 214 -12.54 18.70 10.38
CA THR A 214 -13.58 17.68 10.38
C THR A 214 -14.71 18.16 9.47
N ASN A 215 -15.28 17.27 8.68
CA ASN A 215 -16.44 17.58 7.86
C ASN A 215 -17.61 17.98 8.77
N ILE A 216 -18.26 19.11 8.48
CA ILE A 216 -19.34 19.65 9.33
C ILE A 216 -20.53 18.69 9.45
N ALA A 217 -20.80 17.87 8.45
CA ALA A 217 -21.85 16.87 8.53
C ALA A 217 -21.51 15.77 9.57
N VAL A 218 -20.23 15.39 9.68
CA VAL A 218 -19.73 14.46 10.70
C VAL A 218 -19.80 15.12 12.08
N GLU A 219 -19.36 16.37 12.22
CA GLU A 219 -19.44 17.10 13.50
C GLU A 219 -20.87 17.22 14.03
N ARG A 220 -21.85 17.34 13.13
CA ARG A 220 -23.28 17.40 13.49
C ARG A 220 -23.94 16.03 13.64
N GLY A 221 -23.21 14.94 13.43
CA GLY A 221 -23.72 13.56 13.56
C GLY A 221 -24.63 13.13 12.42
N CYS A 222 -24.49 13.72 11.22
CA CYS A 222 -25.28 13.35 10.06
C CYS A 222 -24.81 12.08 9.36
N ASP A 223 -23.73 11.46 9.87
CA ASP A 223 -23.11 10.22 9.37
C ASP A 223 -23.37 8.99 10.27
N LEU A 224 -24.25 9.13 11.25
CA LEU A 224 -24.52 8.09 12.26
C LEU A 224 -25.50 7.01 11.81
N GLY A 225 -25.90 6.98 10.54
CA GLY A 225 -26.82 5.97 10.02
C GLY A 225 -28.25 6.14 10.50
N ILE A 226 -28.64 7.36 10.79
CA ILE A 226 -30.04 7.71 11.08
C ILE A 226 -30.80 7.78 9.76
N PRO A 227 -32.00 7.14 9.63
CA PRO A 227 -32.81 7.23 8.43
C PRO A 227 -33.11 8.68 8.05
N ALA A 228 -33.16 9.00 6.76
CA ALA A 228 -33.31 10.36 6.28
C ALA A 228 -34.56 11.08 6.83
N GLY A 229 -35.65 10.36 7.04
CA GLY A 229 -36.88 10.88 7.64
C GLY A 229 -36.79 11.21 9.13
N GLU A 230 -35.77 10.72 9.80
CA GLU A 230 -35.49 10.90 11.22
C GLU A 230 -34.21 11.74 11.43
N ALA A 231 -33.63 12.25 10.36
CA ALA A 231 -32.41 13.04 10.43
C ALA A 231 -32.59 14.26 11.35
N PRO A 232 -31.60 14.56 12.23
CA PRO A 232 -31.64 15.75 13.07
C PRO A 232 -31.83 17.02 12.26
N ALA A 233 -32.51 18.01 12.81
CA ALA A 233 -32.74 19.29 12.12
C ALA A 233 -31.43 19.96 11.70
N ASP A 234 -30.35 19.78 12.47
CA ASP A 234 -29.01 20.30 12.19
C ASP A 234 -28.36 19.63 10.97
N CYS A 235 -28.95 18.55 10.45
CA CYS A 235 -28.52 17.87 9.22
C CYS A 235 -29.25 18.37 7.97
N THR A 236 -30.06 19.43 8.11
CA THR A 236 -30.70 20.13 6.99
C THR A 236 -30.16 21.56 6.91
N TRP A 237 -29.51 21.86 5.81
CA TRP A 237 -29.00 23.20 5.48
C TRP A 237 -30.02 23.93 4.60
N ASN A 238 -30.05 25.25 4.73
CA ASN A 238 -30.93 26.12 3.94
C ASN A 238 -32.41 25.68 4.01
N ALA A 239 -32.87 25.28 5.20
CA ALA A 239 -34.18 24.61 5.40
C ALA A 239 -35.38 25.49 4.96
N ASP A 240 -35.26 26.81 5.04
CA ASP A 240 -36.32 27.77 4.69
C ASP A 240 -36.31 28.17 3.21
N ALA A 241 -35.35 27.66 2.42
CA ALA A 241 -35.23 27.97 1.00
C ALA A 241 -36.48 27.52 0.21
N PRO A 242 -36.99 28.33 -0.73
CA PRO A 242 -38.22 28.02 -1.45
C PRO A 242 -38.03 26.90 -2.51
N GLY A 243 -36.81 26.54 -2.82
CA GLY A 243 -36.49 25.56 -3.83
C GLY A 243 -36.86 24.13 -3.43
N THR A 244 -36.84 23.21 -4.39
CA THR A 244 -37.14 21.82 -4.15
C THR A 244 -36.00 21.11 -3.39
N PRO A 245 -36.28 20.30 -2.36
CA PRO A 245 -35.26 19.71 -1.51
C PRO A 245 -34.26 18.82 -2.27
N ILE A 246 -33.01 18.85 -1.82
CA ILE A 246 -31.92 17.96 -2.21
C ILE A 246 -31.63 17.02 -1.05
N LEU A 247 -31.36 15.76 -1.32
CA LEU A 247 -31.01 14.75 -0.33
C LEU A 247 -29.70 14.10 -0.70
N LEU A 248 -28.70 14.17 0.19
CA LEU A 248 -27.43 13.46 0.07
C LEU A 248 -27.45 12.20 0.94
N LEU A 249 -27.31 11.05 0.29
CA LEU A 249 -27.37 9.73 0.91
C LEU A 249 -26.16 8.86 0.54
N GLY A 250 -25.84 7.88 1.36
CA GLY A 250 -24.80 6.89 1.09
C GLY A 250 -23.88 6.65 2.26
N ASP A 251 -22.65 6.23 1.95
CA ASP A 251 -21.63 5.93 2.95
C ASP A 251 -20.67 7.11 3.20
N SER A 252 -19.47 6.84 3.72
CA SER A 252 -18.43 7.86 3.94
C SER A 252 -18.04 8.61 2.67
N ASN A 253 -18.17 8.01 1.47
CA ASN A 253 -17.91 8.71 0.21
C ASN A 253 -18.97 9.78 -0.04
N ALA A 254 -20.23 9.56 0.32
CA ALA A 254 -21.25 10.60 0.25
C ALA A 254 -20.91 11.76 1.21
N ALA A 255 -20.48 11.46 2.43
CA ALA A 255 -20.09 12.48 3.39
C ALA A 255 -18.96 13.39 2.87
N HIS A 256 -18.05 12.89 2.02
CA HIS A 256 -17.00 13.74 1.41
C HIS A 256 -17.53 14.85 0.50
N PHE A 257 -18.75 14.71 -0.04
CA PHE A 257 -19.38 15.74 -0.87
C PHE A 257 -20.18 16.77 -0.06
N ALA A 258 -20.30 16.60 1.25
CA ALA A 258 -21.15 17.42 2.11
C ALA A 258 -20.87 18.93 1.96
N GLU A 259 -19.62 19.35 2.16
CA GLU A 259 -19.22 20.76 2.11
C GLU A 259 -19.54 21.40 0.75
N ALA A 260 -19.25 20.68 -0.35
CA ALA A 260 -19.52 21.17 -1.69
C ALA A 260 -21.04 21.31 -1.96
N LEU A 261 -21.83 20.37 -1.45
CA LEU A 261 -23.29 20.40 -1.62
C LEU A 261 -23.96 21.41 -0.70
N ILE A 262 -23.42 21.67 0.49
CA ILE A 262 -23.86 22.76 1.36
C ILE A 262 -23.69 24.09 0.64
N ALA A 263 -22.51 24.37 0.09
CA ALA A 263 -22.29 25.58 -0.71
C ALA A 263 -23.22 25.66 -1.92
N ALA A 264 -23.39 24.55 -2.65
CA ALA A 264 -24.30 24.52 -3.80
C ALA A 264 -25.78 24.69 -3.41
N SER A 265 -26.20 24.24 -2.22
CA SER A 265 -27.57 24.43 -1.74
C SER A 265 -27.90 25.93 -1.48
N ASP A 266 -26.90 26.66 -0.96
CA ASP A 266 -27.00 28.09 -0.74
C ASP A 266 -27.07 28.85 -2.07
N ASP A 267 -26.19 28.50 -3.03
CA ASP A 267 -26.16 29.12 -4.36
C ASP A 267 -27.44 28.86 -5.17
N LEU A 268 -28.05 27.69 -4.98
CA LEU A 268 -29.26 27.26 -5.70
C LEU A 268 -30.57 27.67 -4.98
N ASP A 269 -30.48 28.21 -3.78
CA ASP A 269 -31.61 28.54 -2.91
C ASP A 269 -32.54 27.33 -2.69
N ARG A 270 -31.91 26.16 -2.32
CA ARG A 270 -32.60 24.89 -2.13
C ARG A 270 -32.25 24.24 -0.79
N PRO A 271 -33.22 23.66 -0.07
CA PRO A 271 -32.91 22.87 1.13
C PRO A 271 -32.04 21.65 0.80
N LEU A 272 -31.05 21.37 1.64
CA LEU A 272 -30.21 20.17 1.55
C LEU A 272 -30.27 19.38 2.85
N THR A 273 -30.73 18.15 2.81
CA THR A 273 -30.62 17.22 3.93
C THR A 273 -29.53 16.19 3.66
N ILE A 274 -28.64 16.01 4.64
CA ILE A 274 -27.55 15.03 4.61
C ILE A 274 -27.86 13.92 5.62
N ALA A 275 -27.93 12.69 5.13
CA ALA A 275 -28.12 11.50 5.96
C ALA A 275 -27.23 10.38 5.40
N THR A 276 -26.08 10.18 6.02
CA THR A 276 -25.09 9.18 5.58
C THR A 276 -24.82 8.15 6.68
N ASN A 277 -24.21 7.03 6.32
CA ASN A 277 -23.82 6.00 7.27
C ASN A 277 -22.48 5.40 6.87
N THR A 278 -21.45 5.72 7.63
CA THR A 278 -20.09 5.25 7.35
C THR A 278 -20.03 3.75 7.11
N GLY A 279 -19.54 3.33 5.95
CA GLY A 279 -19.45 1.93 5.56
C GLY A 279 -20.78 1.27 5.16
N CYS A 280 -21.88 2.02 5.04
CA CYS A 280 -23.17 1.51 4.64
C CYS A 280 -23.70 2.23 3.40
N PRO A 281 -23.60 1.65 2.21
CA PRO A 281 -24.24 2.20 1.03
C PRO A 281 -25.75 2.09 1.15
N LEU A 282 -26.45 3.02 0.54
CA LEU A 282 -27.91 2.96 0.46
C LEU A 282 -28.38 1.99 -0.64
N ILE A 283 -27.89 0.74 -0.58
CA ILE A 283 -28.27 -0.34 -1.49
C ILE A 283 -28.44 -1.63 -0.68
N ASP A 284 -29.45 -2.44 -1.03
CA ASP A 284 -29.67 -3.73 -0.38
C ASP A 284 -28.70 -4.78 -0.96
N VAL A 285 -27.47 -4.79 -0.45
CA VAL A 285 -26.43 -5.74 -0.84
C VAL A 285 -26.03 -6.64 0.32
N ARG A 286 -25.55 -7.84 0.00
CA ARG A 286 -25.01 -8.75 1.00
C ARG A 286 -23.58 -8.35 1.33
N PHE A 287 -23.37 -7.90 2.56
CA PHE A 287 -22.04 -7.60 3.05
C PHE A 287 -21.15 -8.83 3.18
N THR A 288 -19.89 -8.69 2.81
CA THR A 288 -18.89 -9.73 3.07
C THR A 288 -18.71 -9.88 4.59
N PRO A 289 -18.81 -11.10 5.15
CA PRO A 289 -18.81 -11.32 6.60
C PRO A 289 -17.61 -10.78 7.37
N SER A 290 -16.48 -10.53 6.68
CA SER A 290 -15.22 -10.12 7.29
C SER A 290 -15.09 -8.61 7.55
N ALA A 291 -15.93 -7.76 6.94
CA ALA A 291 -15.76 -6.31 6.99
C ALA A 291 -16.56 -5.62 8.13
N PHE A 292 -17.65 -6.22 8.59
CA PHE A 292 -18.56 -5.60 9.54
C PHE A 292 -18.99 -6.56 10.64
N ASN A 293 -19.09 -6.04 11.88
CA ASN A 293 -19.66 -6.78 12.98
C ASN A 293 -21.20 -6.89 12.84
N GLN A 294 -21.84 -7.62 13.75
CA GLN A 294 -23.29 -7.89 13.67
C GLN A 294 -24.14 -6.64 13.96
N GLU A 295 -23.63 -5.74 14.77
CA GLU A 295 -24.29 -4.48 15.14
C GLU A 295 -24.26 -3.49 13.97
N ASP A 296 -23.10 -3.32 13.31
CA ASP A 296 -22.96 -2.47 12.13
C ASP A 296 -23.93 -2.89 11.03
N ARG A 297 -24.10 -4.20 10.81
CA ARG A 297 -25.05 -4.73 9.82
C ARG A 297 -26.52 -4.45 10.18
N ARG A 298 -26.87 -4.43 11.46
CA ARG A 298 -28.23 -4.10 11.90
C ARG A 298 -28.52 -2.62 11.69
N THR A 299 -27.58 -1.76 12.09
CA THR A 299 -27.70 -0.31 11.92
C THR A 299 -27.79 0.06 10.45
N CYS A 300 -26.94 -0.54 9.59
CA CYS A 300 -26.99 -0.32 8.16
C CYS A 300 -28.35 -0.73 7.56
N ARG A 301 -28.90 -1.89 7.91
CA ARG A 301 -30.23 -2.31 7.43
C ARG A 301 -31.36 -1.40 7.90
N ALA A 302 -31.29 -0.92 9.14
CA ALA A 302 -32.28 0.01 9.67
C ALA A 302 -32.24 1.34 8.92
N TYR A 303 -31.03 1.86 8.68
CA TYR A 303 -30.80 3.08 7.88
C TYR A 303 -31.35 2.93 6.46
N VAL A 304 -30.98 1.86 5.74
CA VAL A 304 -31.43 1.62 4.36
C VAL A 304 -32.95 1.50 4.32
N LYS A 305 -33.52 0.62 5.16
CA LYS A 305 -34.97 0.39 5.16
C LYS A 305 -35.76 1.63 5.53
N GLY A 306 -35.38 2.31 6.62
CA GLY A 306 -36.08 3.49 7.09
C GLY A 306 -36.00 4.66 6.08
N THR A 307 -34.85 4.82 5.42
CA THR A 307 -34.67 5.84 4.39
C THR A 307 -35.50 5.54 3.13
N LEU A 308 -35.52 4.29 2.66
CA LEU A 308 -36.32 3.90 1.49
C LEU A 308 -37.82 4.00 1.78
N ASP A 309 -38.29 3.50 2.93
CA ASP A 309 -39.68 3.61 3.35
C ASP A 309 -40.13 5.10 3.42
N TRP A 310 -39.25 5.99 3.89
CA TRP A 310 -39.54 7.44 3.93
C TRP A 310 -39.56 8.06 2.53
N LEU A 311 -38.64 7.71 1.65
CA LEU A 311 -38.60 8.18 0.27
C LEU A 311 -39.86 7.82 -0.52
N ASP A 312 -40.47 6.67 -0.25
CA ASP A 312 -41.72 6.25 -0.89
C ASP A 312 -42.93 7.11 -0.48
N THR A 313 -42.85 7.73 0.71
CA THR A 313 -43.96 8.57 1.24
C THR A 313 -43.80 10.05 0.91
N GLN A 314 -42.56 10.56 0.83
CA GLN A 314 -42.25 11.97 0.57
C GLN A 314 -40.99 12.05 -0.29
N PRO A 315 -41.08 11.73 -1.57
CA PRO A 315 -39.89 11.74 -2.43
C PRO A 315 -39.35 13.16 -2.60
N PRO A 316 -38.06 13.40 -2.30
CA PRO A 316 -37.38 14.64 -2.65
C PRO A 316 -37.28 14.76 -4.17
N SER A 317 -37.14 15.98 -4.69
CA SER A 317 -36.99 16.17 -6.13
C SER A 317 -35.62 15.79 -6.67
N THR A 318 -34.61 15.75 -5.81
CA THR A 318 -33.24 15.39 -6.17
C THR A 318 -32.62 14.54 -5.07
N VAL A 319 -32.23 13.31 -5.42
CA VAL A 319 -31.45 12.43 -4.55
C VAL A 319 -30.07 12.27 -5.15
N ILE A 320 -29.05 12.55 -4.35
CA ILE A 320 -27.64 12.35 -4.68
C ILE A 320 -27.17 11.15 -3.85
N LEU A 321 -26.78 10.09 -4.54
CA LEU A 321 -26.28 8.85 -3.94
C LEU A 321 -24.82 8.66 -4.26
N SER A 322 -23.99 8.45 -3.23
CA SER A 322 -22.59 8.08 -3.40
C SER A 322 -22.19 6.99 -2.42
N ALA A 323 -21.49 5.98 -2.91
CA ALA A 323 -21.01 4.86 -2.11
C ALA A 323 -19.70 4.30 -2.65
N SER A 324 -18.92 3.65 -1.78
CA SER A 324 -17.69 2.94 -2.16
C SER A 324 -18.02 1.66 -2.91
N ASP A 325 -17.28 1.39 -3.98
CA ASP A 325 -17.34 0.14 -4.75
C ASP A 325 -16.50 -1.00 -4.13
N ARG A 326 -15.68 -0.70 -3.11
CA ARG A 326 -14.71 -1.65 -2.53
C ARG A 326 -15.24 -2.50 -1.37
N ILE A 327 -16.50 -2.35 -1.01
CA ILE A 327 -17.08 -2.99 0.19
C ILE A 327 -17.99 -4.18 -0.19
N TRP A 328 -18.13 -4.47 -1.47
CA TRP A 328 -19.02 -5.52 -2.01
C TRP A 328 -18.26 -6.73 -2.52
#